data_55db34a92dbecbd15171c5efeeb74413
#
_entry.id   55db34a92dbecbd15171c5efeeb74413
#
_cell.length_a   1.000
_cell.length_b   1.000
_cell.length_c   1.000
_cell.angle_alpha   90.00
_cell.angle_beta   90.00
_cell.angle_gamma   90.00
#
_symmetry.space_group_name_H-M   'P 1'
#
loop_
_entity.id
_entity.type
_entity.pdbx_description
1 polymer ?
#
loop_
_entity_poly.entity_id
_entity_poly.type
_entity_poly.pdbx_seq_one_letter_code
_entity_poly.pdbx_strand_id
1 'polypeptide(L)'
;MKRTFLAIPINGGTEFPALSENLQRNLQHEKRNINWCKTDQIHLTLKFVGDTPDADVPKIIEACQKVAKNHQPFTMDFNRTGIFGSNHSPRVLWLGMSEEPKALYDLEEDILDAFDSVGYLRDRQNFVPHITVCRIKQLVDKSYFQKIYQSIEQKTYLHADVNEIVYFQSFLQPTGAYYKTLKRIPLGK
;
A
#
# COMPACT_ATOMS: atom_id res chain seq x y z
N MET A 1 -0.14 -5.30 22.70
CA MET A 1 -0.91 -5.09 21.44
C MET A 1 0.02 -4.54 20.37
N LYS A 2 -0.14 -4.94 19.13
CA LYS A 2 0.62 -4.49 17.97
C LYS A 2 -0.32 -3.87 16.93
N ARG A 3 0.06 -2.74 16.33
CA ARG A 3 -0.68 -2.23 15.17
C ARG A 3 -0.21 -2.98 13.93
N THR A 4 -1.09 -3.77 13.33
CA THR A 4 -0.70 -4.69 12.26
C THR A 4 -1.48 -4.49 10.97
N PHE A 5 -0.91 -4.99 9.86
CA PHE A 5 -1.54 -5.05 8.55
C PHE A 5 -0.91 -6.15 7.70
N LEU A 6 -1.65 -6.65 6.72
CA LEU A 6 -1.18 -7.59 5.72
C LEU A 6 -1.00 -6.86 4.39
N ALA A 7 0.11 -7.09 3.70
CA ALA A 7 0.42 -6.42 2.45
C ALA A 7 1.27 -7.27 1.51
N ILE A 8 1.27 -6.90 0.23
CA ILE A 8 2.22 -7.35 -0.77
C ILE A 8 3.41 -6.38 -0.72
N PRO A 9 4.63 -6.84 -0.39
CA PRO A 9 5.83 -6.01 -0.46
C PRO A 9 6.19 -5.75 -1.92
N ILE A 10 6.59 -4.51 -2.22
CA ILE A 10 6.91 -4.10 -3.59
C ILE A 10 8.36 -3.61 -3.64
N ASN A 11 9.12 -4.12 -4.60
CA ASN A 11 10.45 -3.60 -4.88
C ASN A 11 10.34 -2.39 -5.80
N GLY A 12 10.86 -1.24 -5.38
CA GLY A 12 10.61 0.06 -6.01
C GLY A 12 11.20 0.25 -7.42
N GLY A 13 12.07 -0.65 -7.90
CA GLY A 13 12.74 -0.44 -9.18
C GLY A 13 13.51 0.90 -9.21
N THR A 14 13.60 1.53 -10.39
CA THR A 14 14.26 2.84 -10.59
C THR A 14 13.28 3.97 -10.90
N GLU A 15 12.21 3.69 -11.61
CA GLU A 15 11.25 4.70 -12.09
C GLU A 15 10.38 5.29 -10.95
N PHE A 16 9.97 4.45 -9.98
CA PHE A 16 9.18 4.94 -8.86
C PHE A 16 9.99 5.87 -7.93
N PRO A 17 11.24 5.56 -7.53
CA PRO A 17 12.09 6.51 -6.82
C PRO A 17 12.29 7.82 -7.59
N ALA A 18 12.54 7.77 -8.89
CA ALA A 18 12.69 8.95 -9.74
C ALA A 18 11.42 9.82 -9.77
N LEU A 19 10.23 9.20 -9.87
CA LEU A 19 8.95 9.91 -9.74
C LEU A 19 8.85 10.60 -8.37
N SER A 20 9.11 9.85 -7.28
CA SER A 20 9.02 10.38 -5.92
C SER A 20 9.95 11.57 -5.70
N GLU A 21 11.21 11.48 -6.13
CA GLU A 21 12.19 12.56 -6.03
C GLU A 21 11.80 13.79 -6.86
N ASN A 22 11.28 13.58 -8.08
CA ASN A 22 10.81 14.66 -8.92
C ASN A 22 9.66 15.43 -8.24
N LEU A 23 8.67 14.70 -7.71
CA LEU A 23 7.54 15.29 -6.98
C LEU A 23 7.99 16.04 -5.73
N GLN A 24 8.95 15.49 -4.96
CA GLN A 24 9.51 16.12 -3.78
C GLN A 24 10.20 17.45 -4.12
N ARG A 25 10.96 17.50 -5.19
CA ARG A 25 11.62 18.73 -5.67
C ARG A 25 10.60 19.80 -6.06
N ASN A 26 9.60 19.43 -6.85
CA ASN A 26 8.56 20.37 -7.30
C ASN A 26 7.69 20.88 -6.15
N LEU A 27 7.42 20.04 -5.14
CA LEU A 27 6.58 20.35 -3.98
C LEU A 27 7.41 20.67 -2.72
N GLN A 28 8.66 21.13 -2.86
CA GLN A 28 9.55 21.40 -1.73
C GLN A 28 9.00 22.46 -0.76
N HIS A 29 8.20 23.42 -1.24
CA HIS A 29 7.53 24.41 -0.41
C HIS A 29 6.46 23.79 0.52
N GLU A 30 5.95 22.59 0.19
CA GLU A 30 4.98 21.82 0.98
C GLU A 30 5.65 20.78 1.91
N LYS A 31 6.95 20.77 2.07
CA LYS A 31 7.71 19.72 2.81
C LYS A 31 7.22 19.45 4.24
N ARG A 32 6.58 20.42 4.90
CA ARG A 32 5.99 20.28 6.26
C ARG A 32 4.58 19.69 6.22
N ASN A 33 3.95 19.74 5.09
CA ASN A 33 2.55 19.38 4.86
C ASN A 33 2.39 18.02 4.18
N ILE A 34 3.45 17.51 3.54
CA ILE A 34 3.46 16.25 2.81
C ILE A 34 4.44 15.28 3.48
N ASN A 35 3.93 14.10 3.84
CA ASN A 35 4.73 12.98 4.32
C ASN A 35 4.95 12.00 3.17
N TRP A 36 6.16 11.97 2.63
CA TRP A 36 6.54 11.05 1.55
C TRP A 36 6.78 9.65 2.09
N CYS A 37 6.29 8.64 1.35
CA CYS A 37 6.62 7.25 1.65
C CYS A 37 8.06 6.96 1.26
N LYS A 38 8.75 6.17 2.09
CA LYS A 38 10.10 5.69 1.79
C LYS A 38 10.02 4.67 0.67
N THR A 39 10.88 4.81 -0.33
CA THR A 39 10.90 3.97 -1.53
C THR A 39 11.33 2.52 -1.26
N ASP A 40 11.99 2.28 -0.14
CA ASP A 40 12.39 0.95 0.35
C ASP A 40 11.30 0.23 1.19
N GLN A 41 10.17 0.90 1.46
CA GLN A 41 9.08 0.39 2.30
C GLN A 41 7.71 0.43 1.60
N ILE A 42 7.72 0.50 0.27
CA ILE A 42 6.50 0.51 -0.51
C ILE A 42 5.83 -0.87 -0.49
N HIS A 43 4.51 -0.85 -0.42
CA HIS A 43 3.69 -2.05 -0.37
C HIS A 43 2.27 -1.75 -0.86
N LEU A 44 1.57 -2.79 -1.29
CA LEU A 44 0.14 -2.76 -1.52
C LEU A 44 -0.54 -3.43 -0.32
N THR A 45 -1.34 -2.67 0.41
CA THR A 45 -2.07 -3.19 1.59
C THR A 45 -3.25 -4.04 1.13
N LEU A 46 -3.32 -5.30 1.61
CA LEU A 46 -4.46 -6.19 1.42
C LEU A 46 -5.49 -6.00 2.54
N LYS A 47 -5.03 -5.99 3.80
CA LYS A 47 -5.90 -5.81 4.97
C LYS A 47 -5.21 -5.01 6.05
N PHE A 48 -5.84 -3.93 6.47
CA PHE A 48 -5.43 -3.19 7.65
C PHE A 48 -6.14 -3.78 8.88
N VAL A 49 -5.38 -4.32 9.84
CA VAL A 49 -5.94 -5.02 11.00
C VAL A 49 -6.12 -4.07 12.19
N GLY A 50 -5.18 -3.14 12.36
CA GLY A 50 -5.17 -2.23 13.51
C GLY A 50 -4.57 -2.87 14.76
N ASP A 51 -5.09 -2.49 15.92
CA ASP A 51 -4.56 -2.96 17.20
C ASP A 51 -4.89 -4.44 17.43
N THR A 52 -3.84 -5.26 17.41
CA THR A 52 -3.90 -6.73 17.45
C THR A 52 -3.26 -7.24 18.74
N PRO A 53 -3.96 -8.01 19.57
CA PRO A 53 -3.38 -8.72 20.71
C PRO A 53 -2.25 -9.65 20.27
N ASP A 54 -1.19 -9.74 21.08
CA ASP A 54 -0.03 -10.59 20.76
C ASP A 54 -0.42 -12.06 20.63
N ALA A 55 -1.40 -12.52 21.41
CA ALA A 55 -1.94 -13.87 21.37
C ALA A 55 -2.65 -14.19 20.03
N ASP A 56 -3.15 -13.19 19.32
CA ASP A 56 -3.87 -13.37 18.05
C ASP A 56 -2.95 -13.45 16.83
N VAL A 57 -1.71 -12.95 16.96
CA VAL A 57 -0.74 -12.93 15.85
C VAL A 57 -0.52 -14.34 15.24
N PRO A 58 -0.33 -15.43 16.03
CA PRO A 58 -0.13 -16.76 15.46
C PRO A 58 -1.33 -17.27 14.66
N LYS A 59 -2.57 -17.07 15.15
CA LYS A 59 -3.77 -17.55 14.45
C LYS A 59 -4.01 -16.81 13.14
N ILE A 60 -3.72 -15.49 13.09
CA ILE A 60 -3.80 -14.70 11.88
C ILE A 60 -2.77 -15.21 10.86
N ILE A 61 -1.52 -15.43 11.29
CA ILE A 61 -0.47 -15.96 10.41
C ILE A 61 -0.87 -17.31 9.83
N GLU A 62 -1.40 -18.23 10.65
CA GLU A 62 -1.85 -19.54 10.20
C GLU A 62 -2.98 -19.44 9.18
N ALA A 63 -3.97 -18.57 9.40
CA ALA A 63 -5.06 -18.32 8.46
C ALA A 63 -4.53 -17.78 7.11
N CYS A 64 -3.65 -16.79 7.12
CA CYS A 64 -3.02 -16.26 5.92
C CYS A 64 -2.17 -17.31 5.18
N GLN A 65 -1.46 -18.19 5.90
CA GLN A 65 -0.67 -19.26 5.29
C GLN A 65 -1.54 -20.31 4.56
N LYS A 66 -2.72 -20.61 5.10
CA LYS A 66 -3.69 -21.51 4.44
C LYS A 66 -4.19 -20.92 3.12
N VAL A 67 -4.51 -19.64 3.10
CA VAL A 67 -4.91 -18.93 1.87
C VAL A 67 -3.77 -18.89 0.87
N ALA A 68 -2.61 -18.39 1.26
CA ALA A 68 -1.47 -18.18 0.37
C ALA A 68 -1.04 -19.42 -0.42
N LYS A 69 -1.16 -20.61 0.16
CA LYS A 69 -0.84 -21.89 -0.51
C LYS A 69 -1.71 -22.18 -1.74
N ASN A 70 -2.90 -21.61 -1.80
CA ASN A 70 -3.87 -21.85 -2.87
C ASN A 70 -3.77 -20.82 -4.00
N HIS A 71 -2.94 -19.78 -3.85
CA HIS A 71 -2.75 -18.72 -4.83
C HIS A 71 -1.39 -18.83 -5.51
N GLN A 72 -1.42 -18.78 -6.84
CA GLN A 72 -0.18 -18.78 -7.65
C GLN A 72 0.46 -17.39 -7.66
N PRO A 73 1.79 -17.28 -7.84
CA PRO A 73 2.44 -16.02 -8.14
C PRO A 73 1.84 -15.32 -9.36
N PHE A 74 1.81 -13.99 -9.35
CA PHE A 74 1.30 -13.16 -10.44
C PHE A 74 2.09 -11.85 -10.53
N THR A 75 1.80 -11.04 -11.54
CA THR A 75 2.48 -9.76 -11.78
C THR A 75 1.50 -8.59 -11.71
N MET A 76 2.02 -7.40 -11.40
CA MET A 76 1.29 -6.14 -11.38
C MET A 76 2.10 -5.03 -12.03
N ASP A 77 1.45 -4.20 -12.87
CA ASP A 77 2.03 -3.02 -13.49
C ASP A 77 1.38 -1.75 -12.95
N PHE A 78 2.15 -0.93 -12.24
CA PHE A 78 1.68 0.32 -11.68
C PHE A 78 1.94 1.47 -12.65
N ASN A 79 0.89 1.95 -13.29
CA ASN A 79 0.95 2.93 -14.39
C ASN A 79 -0.12 4.04 -14.30
N ARG A 80 -0.90 4.05 -13.22
CA ARG A 80 -1.97 5.02 -13.00
C ARG A 80 -1.78 5.75 -11.68
N THR A 81 -1.89 7.06 -11.68
CA THR A 81 -1.90 7.87 -10.46
C THR A 81 -3.32 8.24 -10.05
N GLY A 82 -3.52 8.46 -8.76
CA GLY A 82 -4.79 8.91 -8.24
C GLY A 82 -4.65 9.60 -6.88
N ILE A 83 -5.76 10.17 -6.43
CA ILE A 83 -5.84 10.91 -5.17
C ILE A 83 -7.00 10.35 -4.34
N PHE A 84 -6.76 10.06 -3.06
CA PHE A 84 -7.84 9.92 -2.08
C PHE A 84 -8.13 11.26 -1.43
N GLY A 85 -9.40 11.49 -1.14
CA GLY A 85 -9.95 12.76 -0.73
C GLY A 85 -10.63 13.43 -1.91
N SER A 86 -10.56 14.74 -1.99
CA SER A 86 -11.10 15.50 -3.12
C SER A 86 -10.00 16.34 -3.78
N ASN A 87 -10.25 16.85 -4.99
CA ASN A 87 -9.34 17.79 -5.65
C ASN A 87 -9.08 19.06 -4.81
N HIS A 88 -10.02 19.43 -3.94
CA HIS A 88 -9.90 20.60 -3.06
C HIS A 88 -9.25 20.25 -1.72
N SER A 89 -9.25 18.98 -1.33
CA SER A 89 -8.67 18.47 -0.09
C SER A 89 -8.08 17.08 -0.31
N PRO A 90 -6.98 16.97 -1.09
CA PRO A 90 -6.31 15.70 -1.31
C PRO A 90 -5.67 15.24 0.00
N ARG A 91 -5.75 13.93 0.27
CA ARG A 91 -5.21 13.30 1.49
C ARG A 91 -4.09 12.33 1.20
N VAL A 92 -4.16 11.64 0.07
CA VAL A 92 -3.15 10.66 -0.35
C VAL A 92 -2.97 10.78 -1.85
N LEU A 93 -1.74 10.92 -2.29
CA LEU A 93 -1.35 10.65 -3.67
C LEU A 93 -0.88 9.19 -3.74
N TRP A 94 -1.44 8.45 -4.70
CA TRP A 94 -1.16 7.02 -4.84
C TRP A 94 -0.85 6.64 -6.29
N LEU A 95 -0.20 5.49 -6.45
CA LEU A 95 0.07 4.83 -7.72
C LEU A 95 -0.71 3.52 -7.75
N GLY A 96 -1.46 3.28 -8.78
CA GLY A 96 -2.26 2.08 -9.02
C GLY A 96 -2.08 1.55 -10.43
N MET A 97 -3.01 0.71 -10.84
CA MET A 97 -2.98 -0.01 -12.11
C MET A 97 -4.14 0.41 -13.01
N SER A 98 -3.92 0.50 -14.33
CA SER A 98 -5.00 0.65 -15.31
C SER A 98 -5.71 -0.69 -15.57
N GLU A 99 -4.94 -1.78 -15.51
CA GLU A 99 -5.42 -3.16 -15.61
C GLU A 99 -5.07 -3.89 -14.33
N GLU A 100 -6.08 -4.20 -13.54
CA GLU A 100 -5.92 -4.85 -12.25
C GLU A 100 -6.08 -6.37 -12.43
N PRO A 101 -5.08 -7.20 -12.05
CA PRO A 101 -5.16 -8.64 -12.26
C PRO A 101 -6.23 -9.28 -11.37
N LYS A 102 -7.05 -10.16 -11.96
CA LYS A 102 -8.08 -10.92 -11.21
C LYS A 102 -7.49 -11.67 -10.00
N ALA A 103 -6.28 -12.21 -10.15
CA ALA A 103 -5.58 -12.92 -9.09
C ALA A 103 -5.37 -12.08 -7.82
N LEU A 104 -5.23 -10.74 -7.95
CA LEU A 104 -5.14 -9.85 -6.80
C LEU A 104 -6.45 -9.78 -6.02
N TYR A 105 -7.57 -9.69 -6.71
CA TYR A 105 -8.90 -9.65 -6.08
C TYR A 105 -9.28 -10.99 -5.47
N ASP A 106 -8.98 -12.10 -6.16
CA ASP A 106 -9.21 -13.45 -5.62
C ASP A 106 -8.40 -13.66 -4.32
N LEU A 107 -7.13 -13.21 -4.30
CA LEU A 107 -6.30 -13.27 -3.11
C LEU A 107 -6.84 -12.38 -1.98
N GLU A 108 -7.24 -11.16 -2.30
CA GLU A 108 -7.77 -10.22 -1.31
C GLU A 108 -9.06 -10.74 -0.67
N GLU A 109 -10.00 -11.26 -1.47
CA GLU A 109 -11.27 -11.80 -0.98
C GLU A 109 -11.05 -13.00 -0.05
N ASP A 110 -10.21 -13.98 -0.45
CA ASP A 110 -9.87 -15.14 0.38
C ASP A 110 -9.14 -14.72 1.68
N ILE A 111 -8.31 -13.69 1.63
CA ILE A 111 -7.68 -13.11 2.82
C ILE A 111 -8.73 -12.49 3.75
N LEU A 112 -9.70 -11.75 3.21
CA LEU A 112 -10.77 -11.16 4.02
C LEU A 112 -11.60 -12.24 4.72
N ASP A 113 -11.96 -13.32 4.00
CA ASP A 113 -12.66 -14.48 4.57
C ASP A 113 -11.84 -15.15 5.68
N ALA A 114 -10.54 -15.30 5.48
CA ALA A 114 -9.65 -15.85 6.49
C ALA A 114 -9.58 -14.96 7.75
N PHE A 115 -9.54 -13.64 7.60
CA PHE A 115 -9.58 -12.71 8.73
C PHE A 115 -10.94 -12.73 9.46
N ASP A 116 -12.06 -12.78 8.72
CA ASP A 116 -13.40 -12.93 9.28
C ASP A 116 -13.49 -14.19 10.14
N SER A 117 -12.93 -15.33 9.68
CA SER A 117 -12.94 -16.61 10.38
C SER A 117 -12.19 -16.59 11.72
N VAL A 118 -11.24 -15.69 11.91
CA VAL A 118 -10.47 -15.52 13.14
C VAL A 118 -10.89 -14.28 13.95
N GLY A 119 -12.05 -13.68 13.61
CA GLY A 119 -12.69 -12.62 14.37
C GLY A 119 -12.26 -11.19 14.01
N TYR A 120 -11.64 -10.98 12.86
CA TYR A 120 -11.25 -9.69 12.34
C TYR A 120 -12.07 -9.32 11.11
N LEU A 121 -13.23 -8.73 11.33
CA LEU A 121 -14.21 -8.43 10.27
C LEU A 121 -13.63 -7.58 9.16
N ARG A 122 -14.11 -7.80 7.94
CA ARG A 122 -13.74 -7.02 6.75
C ARG A 122 -14.17 -5.56 6.87
N ASP A 123 -13.39 -4.70 6.25
CA ASP A 123 -13.74 -3.28 6.16
C ASP A 123 -14.98 -3.08 5.29
N ARG A 124 -15.76 -2.04 5.58
CA ARG A 124 -16.93 -1.68 4.77
C ARG A 124 -16.57 -0.92 3.49
N GLN A 125 -15.29 -0.57 3.32
CA GLN A 125 -14.82 0.20 2.16
C GLN A 125 -14.44 -0.76 1.03
N ASN A 126 -14.67 -0.32 -0.21
CA ASN A 126 -14.22 -1.06 -1.38
C ASN A 126 -12.69 -1.12 -1.41
N PHE A 127 -12.16 -2.27 -1.78
CA PHE A 127 -10.74 -2.44 -2.04
C PHE A 127 -10.34 -1.61 -3.27
N VAL A 128 -9.37 -0.73 -3.09
CA VAL A 128 -8.75 0.05 -4.17
C VAL A 128 -7.26 -0.26 -4.14
N PRO A 129 -6.76 -1.14 -5.01
CA PRO A 129 -5.36 -1.54 -5.02
C PRO A 129 -4.44 -0.35 -5.33
N HIS A 130 -3.55 0.01 -4.41
CA HIS A 130 -2.66 1.16 -4.58
C HIS A 130 -1.38 1.06 -3.77
N ILE A 131 -0.37 1.77 -4.24
CA ILE A 131 0.84 2.11 -3.49
C ILE A 131 0.75 3.57 -3.08
N THR A 132 0.89 3.88 -1.80
CA THR A 132 0.94 5.26 -1.33
C THR A 132 2.27 5.91 -1.74
N VAL A 133 2.21 7.00 -2.48
CA VAL A 133 3.36 7.86 -2.82
C VAL A 133 3.61 8.84 -1.68
N CYS A 134 2.58 9.55 -1.25
CA CYS A 134 2.66 10.45 -0.10
C CYS A 134 1.31 10.65 0.57
N ARG A 135 1.36 11.10 1.84
CA ARG A 135 0.20 11.50 2.64
C ARG A 135 0.23 13.01 2.83
N ILE A 136 -0.89 13.66 2.58
CA ILE A 136 -1.05 15.11 2.58
C ILE A 136 -1.84 15.49 3.84
N LYS A 137 -1.24 16.31 4.70
CA LYS A 137 -1.90 16.85 5.90
C LYS A 137 -2.79 18.04 5.50
N GLN A 138 -2.17 18.98 4.81
CA GLN A 138 -2.74 20.23 4.32
C GLN A 138 -1.90 20.71 3.15
N LEU A 139 -2.46 21.52 2.26
CA LEU A 139 -1.70 22.20 1.20
C LEU A 139 -1.83 23.71 1.37
N VAL A 140 -0.72 24.41 1.20
CA VAL A 140 -0.66 25.86 1.14
C VAL A 140 -1.08 26.33 -0.26
N ASP A 141 -0.54 25.69 -1.32
CA ASP A 141 -0.89 25.98 -2.70
C ASP A 141 -1.52 24.76 -3.39
N LYS A 142 -2.85 24.67 -3.28
CA LYS A 142 -3.63 23.60 -3.89
C LYS A 142 -3.60 23.63 -5.40
N SER A 143 -3.59 24.82 -5.99
CA SER A 143 -3.59 25.01 -7.44
C SER A 143 -2.28 24.53 -8.05
N TYR A 144 -1.16 24.86 -7.41
CA TYR A 144 0.14 24.39 -7.84
C TYR A 144 0.26 22.86 -7.68
N PHE A 145 -0.22 22.30 -6.55
CA PHE A 145 -0.25 20.85 -6.38
C PHE A 145 -1.03 20.17 -7.51
N GLN A 146 -2.22 20.67 -7.87
CA GLN A 146 -3.02 20.12 -8.96
C GLN A 146 -2.29 20.19 -10.31
N LYS A 147 -1.59 21.29 -10.59
CA LYS A 147 -0.78 21.41 -11.79
C LYS A 147 0.33 20.36 -11.85
N ILE A 148 1.05 20.14 -10.75
CA ILE A 148 2.09 19.11 -10.67
C ILE A 148 1.48 17.72 -10.80
N TYR A 149 0.37 17.42 -10.12
CA TYR A 149 -0.33 16.15 -10.25
C TYR A 149 -0.76 15.85 -11.69
N GLN A 150 -1.33 16.82 -12.39
CA GLN A 150 -1.76 16.68 -13.78
C GLN A 150 -0.59 16.54 -14.76
N SER A 151 0.61 16.99 -14.39
CA SER A 151 1.82 16.85 -15.21
C SER A 151 2.52 15.50 -15.08
N ILE A 152 2.02 14.61 -14.20
CA ILE A 152 2.59 13.27 -14.06
C ILE A 152 2.33 12.48 -15.34
N GLU A 153 3.41 12.01 -15.95
CA GLU A 153 3.35 11.22 -17.19
C GLU A 153 2.60 9.91 -16.97
N GLN A 154 1.83 9.49 -17.97
CA GLN A 154 1.15 8.20 -17.97
C GLN A 154 2.10 7.14 -18.53
N LYS A 155 2.75 6.38 -17.63
CA LYS A 155 3.67 5.29 -17.98
C LYS A 155 3.74 4.26 -16.85
N THR A 156 4.31 3.10 -17.12
CA THR A 156 4.61 2.13 -16.07
C THR A 156 5.79 2.62 -15.21
N TYR A 157 5.50 2.92 -13.96
CA TYR A 157 6.49 3.36 -12.97
C TYR A 157 7.08 2.20 -12.18
N LEU A 158 6.36 1.06 -12.17
CA LEU A 158 6.77 -0.08 -11.38
C LEU A 158 6.12 -1.35 -11.91
N HIS A 159 6.95 -2.37 -12.14
CA HIS A 159 6.56 -3.75 -12.36
C HIS A 159 6.84 -4.55 -11.10
N ALA A 160 5.90 -5.35 -10.65
CA ALA A 160 6.03 -6.12 -9.43
C ALA A 160 5.67 -7.60 -9.64
N ASP A 161 6.61 -8.47 -9.31
CA ASP A 161 6.38 -9.91 -9.18
C ASP A 161 5.85 -10.20 -7.78
N VAL A 162 4.65 -10.73 -7.69
CA VAL A 162 3.98 -11.08 -6.44
C VAL A 162 4.21 -12.56 -6.14
N ASN A 163 5.15 -12.84 -5.25
CA ASN A 163 5.52 -14.20 -4.84
C ASN A 163 5.18 -14.49 -3.38
N GLU A 164 4.84 -13.47 -2.62
CA GLU A 164 4.57 -13.57 -1.19
C GLU A 164 3.65 -12.45 -0.70
N ILE A 165 3.01 -12.69 0.42
CA ILE A 165 2.37 -11.67 1.26
C ILE A 165 3.13 -11.56 2.57
N VAL A 166 3.10 -10.39 3.20
CA VAL A 166 3.85 -10.14 4.43
C VAL A 166 2.95 -9.53 5.49
N TYR A 167 2.98 -10.14 6.68
CA TYR A 167 2.31 -9.59 7.85
C TYR A 167 3.27 -8.68 8.58
N PHE A 168 2.87 -7.41 8.72
CA PHE A 168 3.68 -6.33 9.28
C PHE A 168 3.12 -5.82 10.60
N GLN A 169 4.04 -5.35 11.46
CA GLN A 169 3.73 -4.43 12.55
C GLN A 169 4.13 -3.02 12.15
N SER A 170 3.22 -2.06 12.37
CA SER A 170 3.45 -0.63 12.10
C SER A 170 3.79 0.11 13.38
N PHE A 171 4.84 0.94 13.30
CA PHE A 171 5.23 1.88 14.34
C PHE A 171 5.07 3.30 13.79
N LEU A 172 4.25 4.10 14.44
CA LEU A 172 4.06 5.50 14.06
C LEU A 172 5.19 6.34 14.66
N GLN A 173 5.88 7.09 13.81
CA GLN A 173 6.94 8.01 14.21
C GLN A 173 6.64 9.41 13.65
N PRO A 174 7.18 10.49 14.25
CA PRO A 174 7.00 11.84 13.72
C PRO A 174 7.50 12.02 12.28
N THR A 175 8.51 11.22 11.89
CA THR A 175 9.13 11.22 10.56
C THR A 175 8.44 10.31 9.55
N GLY A 176 7.37 9.61 9.94
CA GLY A 176 6.65 8.64 9.12
C GLY A 176 6.50 7.29 9.81
N ALA A 177 5.78 6.36 9.18
CA ALA A 177 5.63 5.02 9.70
C ALA A 177 6.90 4.18 9.44
N TYR A 178 7.23 3.31 10.38
CA TYR A 178 8.22 2.25 10.23
C TYR A 178 7.53 0.90 10.35
N TYR A 179 7.93 -0.08 9.53
CA TYR A 179 7.30 -1.38 9.47
C TYR A 179 8.30 -2.47 9.85
N LYS A 180 7.88 -3.35 10.75
CA LYS A 180 8.62 -4.56 11.13
C LYS A 180 7.91 -5.77 10.57
N THR A 181 8.63 -6.62 9.84
CA THR A 181 8.11 -7.90 9.38
C THR A 181 7.84 -8.83 10.57
N LEU A 182 6.60 -9.30 10.70
CA LEU A 182 6.23 -10.34 11.64
C LEU A 182 6.34 -11.72 10.97
N LYS A 183 5.88 -11.84 9.72
CA LYS A 183 5.96 -13.09 8.95
C LYS A 183 5.95 -12.81 7.44
N ARG A 184 6.83 -13.47 6.69
CA ARG A 184 6.76 -13.63 5.24
C ARG A 184 6.03 -14.93 4.92
N ILE A 185 5.09 -14.89 4.00
CA ILE A 185 4.21 -15.99 3.64
C ILE A 185 4.26 -16.14 2.11
N PRO A 186 5.01 -17.12 1.59
CA PRO A 186 5.07 -17.34 0.15
C PRO A 186 3.71 -17.80 -0.40
N LEU A 187 3.39 -17.40 -1.63
CA LEU A 187 2.29 -17.95 -2.40
C LEU A 187 2.60 -19.39 -2.83
N GLY A 188 1.57 -20.11 -3.22
CA GLY A 188 1.70 -21.48 -3.76
C GLY A 188 2.56 -21.50 -5.05
N LYS A 189 3.02 -22.71 -5.42
CA LYS A 189 3.81 -22.94 -6.63
C LYS A 189 2.93 -23.47 -7.76
#